data_3023592a72158c861a55a13838b14a27
#
_entry.id   3023592a72158c861a55a13838b14a27
#
_cell.length_a   1.000
_cell.length_b   1.000
_cell.length_c   1.000
_cell.angle_alpha   90.00
_cell.angle_beta   90.00
_cell.angle_gamma   90.00
#
_symmetry.space_group_name_H-M   'P 1'
#
loop_
_entity.id
_entity.type
_entity.pdbx_description
1 polymer ?
#
loop_
_entity_poly.entity_id
_entity_poly.type
_entity_poly.pdbx_seq_one_letter_code
_entity_poly.pdbx_strand_id
1 'polypeptide(L)'
;MALRPPAGGVAATGTSAAHTTAARLREEILGRNEDGWFLGAEDDLLRRLGISRPTLRQAARILESEQLVSVRRGVGGGMFARLPTSDGVAHVASVYLRSQGATVEDLNHAVSVVGAEIARLAACNRDARRRARLLRWVVDYQARDRADEKRWIMEVVVEFGRRMADIAGSPTLSLFEAVLNELTMAPLGVRVFTVPGRIDTVRTYHRGVAEAIRDGDAATAVAHMQAQLELSAGWVAPKRTRK
;
A
#
# COMPACT_ATOMS: atom_id res chain seq x y z
N MET A 1 -13.99 -17.27 1.56
CA MET A 1 -14.05 -17.77 0.19
C MET A 1 -12.99 -17.01 -0.58
N ALA A 2 -11.84 -17.67 -0.86
CA ALA A 2 -10.75 -17.04 -1.58
C ALA A 2 -11.17 -16.81 -3.04
N LEU A 3 -10.82 -15.65 -3.59
CA LEU A 3 -11.03 -15.33 -5.00
C LEU A 3 -10.29 -16.36 -5.88
N ARG A 4 -11.06 -17.21 -6.54
CA ARG A 4 -10.56 -18.09 -7.59
C ARG A 4 -10.25 -17.21 -8.81
N PRO A 5 -9.11 -17.39 -9.48
CA PRO A 5 -8.80 -16.63 -10.68
C PRO A 5 -9.89 -16.91 -11.75
N PRO A 6 -10.26 -15.91 -12.55
CA PRO A 6 -11.27 -16.09 -13.58
C PRO A 6 -10.80 -17.11 -14.61
N ALA A 7 -11.59 -18.14 -14.83
CA ALA A 7 -11.46 -19.05 -15.98
C ALA A 7 -11.87 -18.27 -17.23
N GLY A 8 -11.01 -17.41 -17.72
CA GLY A 8 -11.13 -16.73 -19.00
C GLY A 8 -10.41 -17.54 -20.05
N GLY A 9 -11.16 -18.32 -20.82
CA GLY A 9 -10.68 -18.96 -22.03
C GLY A 9 -10.33 -17.93 -23.08
N VAL A 10 -9.08 -17.46 -23.07
CA VAL A 10 -8.42 -16.93 -24.27
C VAL A 10 -7.80 -18.13 -24.94
N ALA A 11 -8.15 -18.36 -26.20
CA ALA A 11 -7.67 -19.45 -27.05
C ALA A 11 -6.16 -19.66 -26.86
N ALA A 12 -5.76 -20.90 -26.58
CA ALA A 12 -4.38 -21.31 -26.37
C ALA A 12 -3.54 -21.16 -27.65
N THR A 13 -3.04 -19.95 -27.90
CA THR A 13 -1.82 -19.75 -28.65
C THR A 13 -0.67 -20.16 -27.72
N GLY A 14 0.06 -21.21 -28.05
CA GLY A 14 1.01 -21.95 -27.20
C GLY A 14 1.72 -21.11 -26.16
N THR A 15 1.31 -21.27 -24.92
CA THR A 15 1.97 -20.61 -23.78
C THR A 15 3.42 -21.07 -23.76
N SER A 16 4.37 -20.18 -23.95
CA SER A 16 5.78 -20.56 -24.03
C SER A 16 6.19 -21.28 -22.73
N ALA A 17 7.12 -22.22 -22.81
CA ALA A 17 7.65 -22.96 -21.67
C ALA A 17 8.09 -22.00 -20.52
N ALA A 18 8.52 -20.79 -20.88
CA ALA A 18 8.87 -19.74 -19.91
C ALA A 18 7.68 -19.22 -19.12
N HIS A 19 6.53 -18.99 -19.76
CA HIS A 19 5.31 -18.55 -19.07
C HIS A 19 4.75 -19.65 -18.15
N THR A 20 4.76 -20.90 -18.61
CA THR A 20 4.36 -22.05 -17.79
C THR A 20 5.26 -22.18 -16.55
N THR A 21 6.59 -22.02 -16.74
CA THR A 21 7.55 -22.05 -15.64
C THR A 21 7.32 -20.89 -14.66
N ALA A 22 7.11 -19.67 -15.18
CA ALA A 22 6.82 -18.50 -14.35
C ALA A 22 5.51 -18.70 -13.55
N ALA A 23 4.46 -19.23 -14.18
CA ALA A 23 3.20 -19.53 -13.49
C ALA A 23 3.40 -20.53 -12.35
N ARG A 24 4.15 -21.61 -12.57
CA ARG A 24 4.44 -22.61 -11.54
C ARG A 24 5.22 -22.02 -10.35
N LEU A 25 6.27 -21.24 -10.63
CA LEU A 25 7.07 -20.60 -9.57
C LEU A 25 6.26 -19.53 -8.84
N ARG A 26 5.38 -18.80 -9.52
CA ARG A 26 4.46 -17.82 -8.90
C ARG A 26 3.56 -18.48 -7.86
N GLU A 27 2.92 -19.58 -8.21
CA GLU A 27 2.08 -20.34 -7.29
C GLU A 27 2.88 -20.86 -6.07
N GLU A 28 4.10 -21.32 -6.30
CA GLU A 28 5.00 -21.78 -5.23
C GLU A 28 5.36 -20.64 -4.27
N ILE A 29 5.70 -19.45 -4.81
CA ILE A 29 6.06 -18.26 -4.03
C ILE A 29 4.88 -17.76 -3.23
N LEU A 30 3.72 -17.57 -3.89
CA LEU A 30 2.51 -17.08 -3.24
C LEU A 30 1.94 -18.06 -2.22
N GLY A 31 2.04 -19.37 -2.49
CA GLY A 31 1.60 -20.42 -1.57
C GLY A 31 2.44 -20.48 -0.29
N ARG A 32 3.75 -20.22 -0.40
CA ARG A 32 4.65 -20.16 0.76
C ARG A 32 4.56 -18.84 1.50
N ASN A 33 4.30 -17.75 0.80
CA ASN A 33 4.11 -16.40 1.36
C ASN A 33 5.25 -15.94 2.30
N GLU A 34 6.51 -16.18 1.88
CA GLU A 34 7.72 -15.88 2.65
C GLU A 34 8.68 -15.03 1.80
N ASP A 35 8.86 -13.75 2.20
CA ASP A 35 9.79 -12.84 1.52
C ASP A 35 11.24 -13.25 1.77
N GLY A 36 12.08 -13.14 0.73
CA GLY A 36 13.49 -13.50 0.81
C GLY A 36 13.79 -14.99 0.77
N TRP A 37 12.78 -15.87 0.65
CA TRP A 37 13.01 -17.30 0.57
C TRP A 37 13.88 -17.68 -0.63
N PHE A 38 14.88 -18.52 -0.39
CA PHE A 38 15.77 -19.03 -1.42
C PHE A 38 15.09 -20.13 -2.24
N LEU A 39 14.74 -19.83 -3.48
CA LEU A 39 14.11 -20.76 -4.42
C LEU A 39 15.09 -21.84 -4.95
N GLY A 40 16.37 -21.47 -5.07
CA GLY A 40 17.44 -22.36 -5.52
C GLY A 40 18.50 -21.68 -6.38
N ALA A 41 19.64 -22.34 -6.53
CA ALA A 41 20.65 -21.96 -7.51
C ALA A 41 20.18 -22.29 -8.94
N GLU A 42 20.78 -21.65 -9.96
CA GLU A 42 20.36 -21.83 -11.37
C GLU A 42 20.34 -23.31 -11.76
N ASP A 43 21.42 -24.04 -11.47
CA ASP A 43 21.52 -25.46 -11.85
C ASP A 43 20.55 -26.38 -11.12
N ASP A 44 20.21 -26.06 -9.87
CA ASP A 44 19.22 -26.80 -9.10
C ASP A 44 17.82 -26.58 -9.65
N LEU A 45 17.49 -25.34 -10.00
CA LEU A 45 16.21 -24.98 -10.62
C LEU A 45 16.06 -25.63 -12.00
N LEU A 46 17.10 -25.66 -12.80
CA LEU A 46 17.07 -26.36 -14.10
C LEU A 46 16.75 -27.85 -13.95
N ARG A 47 17.42 -28.52 -12.99
CA ARG A 47 17.18 -29.94 -12.71
C ARG A 47 15.76 -30.16 -12.13
N ARG A 48 15.37 -29.37 -11.14
CA ARG A 48 14.06 -29.49 -10.47
C ARG A 48 12.89 -29.28 -11.41
N LEU A 49 13.02 -28.31 -12.33
CA LEU A 49 11.94 -27.92 -13.23
C LEU A 49 11.98 -28.64 -14.59
N GLY A 50 13.11 -29.30 -14.93
CA GLY A 50 13.28 -30.00 -16.21
C GLY A 50 13.29 -29.07 -17.42
N ILE A 51 13.89 -27.88 -17.30
CA ILE A 51 13.86 -26.83 -18.33
C ILE A 51 15.26 -26.40 -18.74
N SER A 52 15.36 -25.70 -19.89
CA SER A 52 16.62 -25.15 -20.38
C SER A 52 16.97 -23.82 -19.67
N ARG A 53 18.29 -23.46 -19.66
CA ARG A 53 18.75 -22.15 -19.14
C ARG A 53 18.07 -20.94 -19.76
N PRO A 54 17.88 -20.85 -21.11
CA PRO A 54 17.14 -19.75 -21.71
C PRO A 54 15.69 -19.65 -21.17
N THR A 55 15.01 -20.79 -21.00
CA THR A 55 13.65 -20.86 -20.47
C THR A 55 13.60 -20.33 -19.03
N LEU A 56 14.54 -20.76 -18.16
CA LEU A 56 14.61 -20.28 -16.79
C LEU A 56 14.87 -18.76 -16.71
N ARG A 57 15.82 -18.26 -17.52
CA ARG A 57 16.12 -16.82 -17.55
C ARG A 57 14.93 -15.97 -18.03
N GLN A 58 14.17 -16.47 -18.99
CA GLN A 58 12.96 -15.78 -19.46
C GLN A 58 11.86 -15.81 -18.39
N ALA A 59 11.66 -16.96 -17.73
CA ALA A 59 10.73 -17.07 -16.60
C ALA A 59 11.12 -16.15 -15.43
N ALA A 60 12.43 -16.07 -15.13
CA ALA A 60 12.94 -15.16 -14.11
C ALA A 60 12.64 -13.70 -14.45
N ARG A 61 12.84 -13.25 -15.69
CA ARG A 61 12.51 -11.88 -16.12
C ARG A 61 11.02 -11.57 -15.97
N ILE A 62 10.13 -12.52 -16.28
CA ILE A 62 8.69 -12.38 -16.07
C ILE A 62 8.42 -12.16 -14.58
N LEU A 63 8.96 -13.01 -13.71
CA LEU A 63 8.75 -12.91 -12.27
C LEU A 63 9.44 -11.68 -11.64
N GLU A 64 10.57 -11.22 -12.18
CA GLU A 64 11.20 -9.96 -11.77
C GLU A 64 10.30 -8.75 -12.11
N SER A 65 9.67 -8.75 -13.30
CA SER A 65 8.72 -7.70 -13.69
C SER A 65 7.46 -7.69 -12.83
N GLU A 66 7.08 -8.82 -12.26
CA GLU A 66 6.00 -8.99 -11.29
C GLU A 66 6.44 -8.73 -9.84
N GLN A 67 7.70 -8.40 -9.61
CA GLN A 67 8.32 -8.22 -8.29
C GLN A 67 8.25 -9.47 -7.39
N LEU A 68 8.13 -10.66 -7.98
CA LEU A 68 8.05 -11.94 -7.27
C LEU A 68 9.39 -12.63 -7.05
N VAL A 69 10.44 -12.21 -7.73
CA VAL A 69 11.79 -12.74 -7.51
C VAL A 69 12.87 -11.66 -7.61
N SER A 70 14.00 -11.94 -7.00
CA SER A 70 15.27 -11.26 -7.25
C SER A 70 16.34 -12.28 -7.59
N VAL A 71 17.15 -11.99 -8.62
CA VAL A 71 18.26 -12.85 -9.04
C VAL A 71 19.58 -12.26 -8.55
N ARG A 72 20.31 -13.00 -7.70
CA ARG A 72 21.65 -12.62 -7.22
C ARG A 72 22.69 -13.43 -7.96
N ARG A 73 23.75 -12.76 -8.45
CA ARG A 73 24.87 -13.39 -9.18
C ARG A 73 26.04 -13.68 -8.24
N GLY A 74 26.90 -14.63 -8.64
CA GLY A 74 28.14 -14.97 -7.92
C GLY A 74 27.99 -16.11 -6.93
N VAL A 75 29.01 -16.27 -6.07
CA VAL A 75 29.05 -17.31 -5.04
C VAL A 75 27.93 -17.10 -4.05
N GLY A 76 27.13 -18.13 -3.81
CA GLY A 76 25.90 -18.02 -3.01
C GLY A 76 24.74 -17.33 -3.74
N GLY A 77 24.89 -17.11 -5.06
CA GLY A 77 23.83 -16.55 -5.90
C GLY A 77 22.71 -17.55 -6.19
N GLY A 78 21.65 -17.04 -6.78
CA GLY A 78 20.46 -17.82 -7.13
C GLY A 78 19.23 -16.96 -7.21
N MET A 79 18.08 -17.60 -7.20
CA MET A 79 16.78 -16.95 -7.25
C MET A 79 16.17 -16.92 -5.85
N PHE A 80 15.73 -15.73 -5.44
CA PHE A 80 15.09 -15.49 -4.14
C PHE A 80 13.67 -14.98 -4.36
N ALA A 81 12.72 -15.52 -3.61
CA ALA A 81 11.35 -15.05 -3.62
C ALA A 81 11.26 -13.62 -3.10
N ARG A 82 10.32 -12.86 -3.64
CA ARG A 82 9.89 -11.56 -3.13
C ARG A 82 8.38 -11.54 -3.06
N LEU A 83 7.85 -10.84 -2.07
CA LEU A 83 6.42 -10.55 -2.01
C LEU A 83 6.19 -9.12 -2.53
N PRO A 84 5.25 -8.93 -3.47
CA PRO A 84 4.90 -7.60 -3.95
C PRO A 84 4.45 -6.72 -2.79
N THR A 85 4.91 -5.49 -2.76
CA THR A 85 4.43 -4.48 -1.81
C THR A 85 3.31 -3.66 -2.44
N SER A 86 2.42 -3.13 -1.60
CA SER A 86 1.39 -2.19 -2.05
C SER A 86 1.99 -0.96 -2.74
N ASP A 87 3.18 -0.51 -2.32
CA ASP A 87 3.85 0.67 -2.90
C ASP A 87 4.23 0.47 -4.36
N GLY A 88 4.74 -0.74 -4.73
CA GLY A 88 5.07 -1.05 -6.13
C GLY A 88 3.83 -1.02 -7.04
N VAL A 89 2.71 -1.56 -6.57
CA VAL A 89 1.43 -1.54 -7.30
C VAL A 89 0.85 -0.12 -7.33
N ALA A 90 0.93 0.61 -6.21
CA ALA A 90 0.45 1.99 -6.09
C ALA A 90 1.13 2.92 -7.09
N HIS A 91 2.44 2.77 -7.29
CA HIS A 91 3.17 3.57 -8.28
C HIS A 91 2.62 3.37 -9.69
N VAL A 92 2.43 2.13 -10.15
CA VAL A 92 1.86 1.84 -11.48
C VAL A 92 0.42 2.34 -11.60
N ALA A 93 -0.40 2.13 -10.58
CA ALA A 93 -1.78 2.62 -10.54
C ALA A 93 -1.82 4.16 -10.58
N SER A 94 -0.89 4.84 -9.91
CA SER A 94 -0.81 6.30 -9.91
C SER A 94 -0.48 6.85 -11.31
N VAL A 95 0.42 6.19 -12.04
CA VAL A 95 0.73 6.54 -13.44
C VAL A 95 -0.51 6.37 -14.32
N TYR A 96 -1.26 5.27 -14.16
CA TYR A 96 -2.49 5.04 -14.89
C TYR A 96 -3.53 6.13 -14.61
N LEU A 97 -3.83 6.43 -13.35
CA LEU A 97 -4.83 7.43 -12.96
C LEU A 97 -4.46 8.82 -13.46
N ARG A 98 -3.18 9.20 -13.43
CA ARG A 98 -2.69 10.44 -14.04
C ARG A 98 -2.94 10.47 -15.56
N SER A 99 -2.73 9.36 -16.26
CA SER A 99 -2.98 9.27 -17.69
C SER A 99 -4.47 9.39 -18.03
N GLN A 100 -5.36 9.04 -17.10
CA GLN A 100 -6.82 9.20 -17.22
C GLN A 100 -7.29 10.61 -16.81
N GLY A 101 -6.39 11.49 -16.41
CA GLY A 101 -6.73 12.86 -16.02
C GLY A 101 -7.44 12.96 -14.67
N ALA A 102 -7.18 12.04 -13.73
CA ALA A 102 -7.71 12.12 -12.38
C ALA A 102 -7.45 13.51 -11.76
N THR A 103 -8.49 14.16 -11.28
CA THR A 103 -8.43 15.50 -10.69
C THR A 103 -8.21 15.42 -9.17
N VAL A 104 -7.75 16.53 -8.58
CA VAL A 104 -7.62 16.64 -7.13
C VAL A 104 -8.96 16.43 -6.41
N GLU A 105 -10.06 16.92 -7.00
CA GLU A 105 -11.41 16.77 -6.47
C GLU A 105 -11.86 15.30 -6.48
N ASP A 106 -11.62 14.59 -7.58
CA ASP A 106 -11.90 13.16 -7.71
C ASP A 106 -11.08 12.35 -6.70
N LEU A 107 -9.79 12.64 -6.58
CA LEU A 107 -8.92 11.99 -5.60
C LEU A 107 -9.38 12.24 -4.15
N ASN A 108 -9.75 13.47 -3.80
CA ASN A 108 -10.24 13.80 -2.45
C ASN A 108 -11.54 13.05 -2.14
N HIS A 109 -12.44 12.92 -3.12
CA HIS A 109 -13.64 12.12 -2.95
C HIS A 109 -13.31 10.64 -2.67
N ALA A 110 -12.42 10.04 -3.47
CA ALA A 110 -11.99 8.66 -3.27
C ALA A 110 -11.30 8.45 -1.91
N VAL A 111 -10.42 9.37 -1.50
CA VAL A 111 -9.76 9.35 -0.19
C VAL A 111 -10.79 9.40 0.94
N SER A 112 -11.83 10.24 0.82
CA SER A 112 -12.89 10.35 1.82
C SER A 112 -13.65 9.04 1.99
N VAL A 113 -14.06 8.41 0.89
CA VAL A 113 -14.82 7.15 0.92
C VAL A 113 -13.98 6.01 1.48
N VAL A 114 -12.76 5.83 0.96
CA VAL A 114 -11.87 4.73 1.35
C VAL A 114 -11.40 4.92 2.79
N GLY A 115 -11.00 6.13 3.18
CA GLY A 115 -10.54 6.43 4.54
C GLY A 115 -11.63 6.23 5.59
N ALA A 116 -12.87 6.66 5.31
CA ALA A 116 -14.01 6.44 6.20
C ALA A 116 -14.32 4.95 6.40
N GLU A 117 -14.29 4.15 5.33
CA GLU A 117 -14.53 2.71 5.44
C GLU A 117 -13.40 1.98 6.16
N ILE A 118 -12.14 2.37 5.95
CA ILE A 118 -10.99 1.84 6.69
C ILE A 118 -11.14 2.16 8.19
N ALA A 119 -11.51 3.39 8.56
CA ALA A 119 -11.72 3.78 9.95
C ALA A 119 -12.85 2.97 10.60
N ARG A 120 -13.96 2.77 9.89
CA ARG A 120 -15.07 1.96 10.33
C ARG A 120 -14.67 0.51 10.60
N LEU A 121 -13.98 -0.14 9.66
CA LEU A 121 -13.52 -1.52 9.79
C LEU A 121 -12.47 -1.67 10.89
N ALA A 122 -11.56 -0.71 11.01
CA ALA A 122 -10.57 -0.70 12.08
C ALA A 122 -11.22 -0.64 13.46
N ALA A 123 -12.26 0.20 13.65
CA ALA A 123 -13.02 0.26 14.88
C ALA A 123 -13.81 -1.03 15.16
N CYS A 124 -14.34 -1.68 14.12
CA CYS A 124 -15.04 -2.96 14.22
C CYS A 124 -14.12 -4.18 14.42
N ASN A 125 -12.81 -4.01 14.39
CA ASN A 125 -11.88 -5.13 14.61
C ASN A 125 -12.09 -5.71 16.01
N ARG A 126 -12.29 -7.04 16.09
CA ARG A 126 -12.56 -7.74 17.36
C ARG A 126 -11.37 -7.78 18.31
N ASP A 127 -10.15 -7.65 17.81
CA ASP A 127 -8.94 -7.62 18.63
C ASP A 127 -8.70 -6.21 19.21
N ALA A 128 -9.13 -6.02 20.45
CA ALA A 128 -8.94 -4.78 21.20
C ALA A 128 -7.45 -4.40 21.35
N ARG A 129 -6.53 -5.38 21.36
CA ARG A 129 -5.08 -5.11 21.44
C ARG A 129 -4.57 -4.50 20.14
N ARG A 130 -5.07 -4.98 18.98
CA ARG A 130 -4.75 -4.37 17.67
C ARG A 130 -5.29 -2.96 17.59
N ARG A 131 -6.54 -2.72 17.97
CA ARG A 131 -7.14 -1.38 18.00
C ARG A 131 -6.32 -0.40 18.85
N ALA A 132 -5.93 -0.83 20.06
CA ALA A 132 -5.15 0.00 20.98
C ALA A 132 -3.72 0.32 20.49
N ARG A 133 -3.16 -0.42 19.53
CA ARG A 133 -1.82 -0.15 18.96
C ARG A 133 -1.76 1.20 18.25
N LEU A 134 -2.84 1.57 17.55
CA LEU A 134 -2.89 2.84 16.82
C LEU A 134 -2.76 4.02 17.77
N LEU A 135 -3.56 4.04 18.84
CA LEU A 135 -3.50 5.14 19.82
C LEU A 135 -2.13 5.22 20.53
N ARG A 136 -1.55 4.08 20.92
CA ARG A 136 -0.20 4.08 21.50
C ARG A 136 0.83 4.69 20.55
N TRP A 137 0.79 4.32 19.29
CA TRP A 137 1.68 4.90 18.28
C TRP A 137 1.42 6.40 18.09
N VAL A 138 0.15 6.85 18.09
CA VAL A 138 -0.21 8.27 18.00
C VAL A 138 0.33 9.05 19.19
N VAL A 139 0.14 8.56 20.41
CA VAL A 139 0.67 9.20 21.63
C VAL A 139 2.20 9.28 21.58
N ASP A 140 2.85 8.19 21.18
CA ASP A 140 4.32 8.11 21.10
C ASP A 140 4.89 9.10 20.09
N TYR A 141 4.33 9.21 18.87
CA TYR A 141 4.82 10.16 17.89
C TYR A 141 4.56 11.61 18.29
N GLN A 142 3.44 11.89 18.96
CA GLN A 142 3.11 13.24 19.43
C GLN A 142 4.00 13.73 20.56
N ALA A 143 4.56 12.82 21.35
CA ALA A 143 5.49 13.13 22.43
C ALA A 143 6.92 13.44 21.94
N ARG A 144 7.23 13.17 20.67
CA ARG A 144 8.58 13.36 20.13
C ARG A 144 8.78 14.78 19.60
N ASP A 145 9.83 15.45 20.08
CA ASP A 145 10.33 16.68 19.47
C ASP A 145 11.18 16.37 18.24
N ARG A 146 10.99 17.11 17.15
CA ARG A 146 11.63 16.87 15.86
C ARG A 146 12.17 18.16 15.26
N ALA A 147 13.44 18.13 14.88
CA ALA A 147 14.12 19.28 14.24
C ALA A 147 13.51 19.65 12.87
N ASP A 148 13.04 18.65 12.10
CA ASP A 148 12.32 18.84 10.82
C ASP A 148 10.87 18.31 10.92
N GLU A 149 10.07 18.99 11.71
CA GLU A 149 8.68 18.59 11.99
C GLU A 149 7.82 18.52 10.71
N LYS A 150 8.05 19.40 9.74
CA LYS A 150 7.26 19.45 8.50
C LYS A 150 7.48 18.24 7.60
N ARG A 151 8.70 17.77 7.48
CA ARG A 151 9.01 16.57 6.72
C ARG A 151 8.51 15.34 7.45
N TRP A 152 8.75 15.28 8.73
CA TRP A 152 8.33 14.16 9.57
C TRP A 152 6.82 13.99 9.61
N ILE A 153 6.00 15.07 9.63
CA ILE A 153 4.53 14.95 9.66
C ILE A 153 3.98 14.37 8.36
N MET A 154 4.64 14.57 7.21
CA MET A 154 4.28 13.89 5.96
C MET A 154 4.40 12.38 6.09
N GLU A 155 5.52 11.92 6.65
CA GLU A 155 5.75 10.49 6.90
C GLU A 155 4.71 9.93 7.89
N VAL A 156 4.35 10.71 8.92
CA VAL A 156 3.32 10.34 9.91
C VAL A 156 1.94 10.22 9.30
N VAL A 157 1.55 11.11 8.39
CA VAL A 157 0.23 11.03 7.72
C VAL A 157 0.10 9.75 6.91
N VAL A 158 1.12 9.41 6.12
CA VAL A 158 1.16 8.17 5.33
C VAL A 158 1.14 6.93 6.25
N GLU A 159 1.96 6.95 7.30
CA GLU A 159 2.07 5.83 8.23
C GLU A 159 0.77 5.64 9.07
N PHE A 160 0.05 6.72 9.38
CA PHE A 160 -1.23 6.65 10.07
C PHE A 160 -2.27 5.89 9.24
N GLY A 161 -2.43 6.27 7.96
CA GLY A 161 -3.34 5.58 7.04
C GLY A 161 -2.99 4.10 6.89
N ARG A 162 -1.72 3.78 6.67
CA ARG A 162 -1.22 2.41 6.56
C ARG A 162 -1.52 1.58 7.82
N ARG A 163 -1.27 2.10 9.01
CA ARG A 163 -1.56 1.40 10.28
C ARG A 163 -3.05 1.19 10.51
N MET A 164 -3.85 2.15 10.16
CA MET A 164 -5.31 2.04 10.24
C MET A 164 -5.83 0.97 9.29
N ALA A 165 -5.32 0.93 8.04
CA ALA A 165 -5.67 -0.08 7.05
C ALA A 165 -5.23 -1.50 7.48
N ASP A 166 -4.08 -1.65 8.12
CA ASP A 166 -3.64 -2.92 8.71
C ASP A 166 -4.61 -3.41 9.80
N ILE A 167 -5.08 -2.51 10.68
CA ILE A 167 -6.07 -2.85 11.71
C ILE A 167 -7.42 -3.22 11.07
N ALA A 168 -7.83 -2.54 10.01
CA ALA A 168 -9.04 -2.87 9.26
C ALA A 168 -9.02 -4.29 8.67
N GLY A 169 -7.82 -4.80 8.38
CA GLY A 169 -7.61 -6.19 7.94
C GLY A 169 -8.15 -6.50 6.55
N SER A 170 -8.24 -5.49 5.68
CA SER A 170 -8.66 -5.63 4.27
C SER A 170 -7.49 -5.33 3.33
N PRO A 171 -6.82 -6.36 2.76
CA PRO A 171 -5.72 -6.15 1.82
C PRO A 171 -6.09 -5.26 0.62
N THR A 172 -7.34 -5.36 0.15
CA THR A 172 -7.85 -4.55 -0.97
C THR A 172 -7.92 -3.07 -0.60
N LEU A 173 -8.47 -2.74 0.57
CA LEU A 173 -8.52 -1.35 1.03
C LEU A 173 -7.14 -0.81 1.37
N SER A 174 -6.23 -1.65 1.89
CA SER A 174 -4.82 -1.27 2.10
C SER A 174 -4.12 -0.89 0.79
N LEU A 175 -4.41 -1.61 -0.30
CA LEU A 175 -3.89 -1.25 -1.62
C LEU A 175 -4.48 0.08 -2.11
N PHE A 176 -5.79 0.28 -2.00
CA PHE A 176 -6.42 1.55 -2.41
C PHE A 176 -5.91 2.73 -1.60
N GLU A 177 -5.73 2.56 -0.30
CA GLU A 177 -5.11 3.57 0.57
C GLU A 177 -3.70 3.93 0.10
N ALA A 178 -2.85 2.94 -0.21
CA ALA A 178 -1.49 3.18 -0.71
C ALA A 178 -1.49 3.92 -2.06
N VAL A 179 -2.38 3.55 -3.00
CA VAL A 179 -2.54 4.24 -4.29
C VAL A 179 -2.96 5.70 -4.09
N LEU A 180 -3.94 5.94 -3.23
CA LEU A 180 -4.45 7.28 -2.96
C LEU A 180 -3.41 8.15 -2.25
N ASN A 181 -2.65 7.59 -1.33
CA ASN A 181 -1.53 8.28 -0.69
C ASN A 181 -0.44 8.70 -1.68
N GLU A 182 -0.04 7.80 -2.58
CA GLU A 182 0.94 8.10 -3.63
C GLU A 182 0.49 9.29 -4.48
N LEU A 183 -0.80 9.32 -4.85
CA LEU A 183 -1.37 10.37 -5.68
C LEU A 183 -1.56 11.70 -4.97
N THR A 184 -1.91 11.68 -3.69
CA THR A 184 -2.25 12.88 -2.93
C THR A 184 -1.05 13.48 -2.22
N MET A 185 -0.19 12.65 -1.61
CA MET A 185 0.92 13.14 -0.78
C MET A 185 2.14 13.55 -1.60
N ALA A 186 2.52 12.80 -2.63
CA ALA A 186 3.71 13.11 -3.43
C ALA A 186 3.65 14.48 -4.13
N PRO A 187 2.54 14.93 -4.73
CA PRO A 187 2.41 16.26 -5.32
C PRO A 187 2.35 17.40 -4.30
N LEU A 188 1.81 17.12 -3.10
CA LEU A 188 1.61 18.14 -2.07
C LEU A 188 2.91 18.60 -1.44
N GLY A 189 3.80 17.66 -1.18
CA GLY A 189 5.07 17.93 -0.55
C GLY A 189 4.93 18.63 0.81
N VAL A 190 6.04 18.98 1.40
CA VAL A 190 6.15 19.61 2.73
C VAL A 190 5.43 20.95 2.82
N ARG A 191 5.14 21.58 1.66
CA ARG A 191 4.56 22.94 1.60
C ARG A 191 3.17 23.03 2.26
N VAL A 192 2.41 21.95 2.25
CA VAL A 192 1.10 21.89 2.92
C VAL A 192 1.22 22.23 4.40
N PHE A 193 2.29 21.82 5.06
CA PHE A 193 2.53 22.01 6.50
C PHE A 193 3.33 23.28 6.85
N THR A 194 3.59 24.17 5.88
CA THR A 194 4.19 25.47 6.19
C THR A 194 3.19 26.46 6.79
N VAL A 195 1.90 26.20 6.67
CA VAL A 195 0.86 27.05 7.25
C VAL A 195 0.72 26.74 8.74
N PRO A 196 0.83 27.74 9.63
CA PRO A 196 0.68 27.55 11.08
C PRO A 196 -0.61 26.84 11.45
N GLY A 197 -0.56 25.96 12.44
CA GLY A 197 -1.70 25.23 12.99
C GLY A 197 -2.12 23.97 12.23
N ARG A 198 -1.62 23.74 10.99
CA ARG A 198 -2.02 22.54 10.23
C ARG A 198 -1.46 21.25 10.84
N ILE A 199 -0.26 21.30 11.40
CA ILE A 199 0.35 20.16 12.07
C ILE A 199 -0.46 19.79 13.32
N ASP A 200 -0.84 20.79 14.13
CA ASP A 200 -1.66 20.57 15.33
C ASP A 200 -3.05 20.06 14.98
N THR A 201 -3.61 20.53 13.87
CA THR A 201 -4.88 20.01 13.34
C THR A 201 -4.74 18.52 13.01
N VAL A 202 -3.72 18.10 12.27
CA VAL A 202 -3.47 16.68 11.97
C VAL A 202 -3.30 15.85 13.24
N ARG A 203 -2.53 16.34 14.20
CA ARG A 203 -2.32 15.68 15.50
C ARG A 203 -3.65 15.47 16.25
N THR A 204 -4.49 16.49 16.28
CA THR A 204 -5.80 16.43 16.94
C THR A 204 -6.71 15.38 16.29
N TYR A 205 -6.79 15.37 14.96
CA TYR A 205 -7.60 14.39 14.24
C TYR A 205 -7.06 12.96 14.36
N HIS A 206 -5.76 12.76 14.23
CA HIS A 206 -5.16 11.44 14.42
C HIS A 206 -5.47 10.87 15.80
N ARG A 207 -5.42 11.73 16.83
CA ARG A 207 -5.79 11.32 18.19
C ARG A 207 -7.25 10.94 18.28
N GLY A 208 -8.18 11.77 17.80
CA GLY A 208 -9.62 11.51 17.85
C GLY A 208 -10.02 10.22 17.13
N VAL A 209 -9.48 10.00 15.92
CA VAL A 209 -9.71 8.75 15.17
C VAL A 209 -9.14 7.55 15.93
N ALA A 210 -7.92 7.65 16.48
CA ALA A 210 -7.29 6.54 17.18
C ALA A 210 -7.96 6.19 18.50
N GLU A 211 -8.51 7.18 19.23
CA GLU A 211 -9.32 6.97 20.43
C GLU A 211 -10.62 6.26 20.10
N ALA A 212 -11.35 6.72 19.08
CA ALA A 212 -12.59 6.08 18.64
C ALA A 212 -12.37 4.63 18.16
N ILE A 213 -11.28 4.38 17.41
CA ILE A 213 -10.90 3.02 16.99
C ILE A 213 -10.56 2.15 18.21
N ARG A 214 -9.79 2.64 19.19
CA ARG A 214 -9.49 1.92 20.42
C ARG A 214 -10.78 1.47 21.12
N ASP A 215 -11.74 2.37 21.22
CA ASP A 215 -12.99 2.16 21.96
C ASP A 215 -14.02 1.32 21.16
N GLY A 216 -13.75 1.07 19.89
CA GLY A 216 -14.65 0.34 19.00
C GLY A 216 -15.84 1.16 18.52
N ASP A 217 -15.77 2.48 18.65
CA ASP A 217 -16.80 3.40 18.19
C ASP A 217 -16.60 3.74 16.71
N ALA A 218 -17.23 2.92 15.86
CA ALA A 218 -17.12 3.05 14.42
C ALA A 218 -17.76 4.38 13.90
N ALA A 219 -18.82 4.85 14.53
CA ALA A 219 -19.51 6.07 14.11
C ALA A 219 -18.62 7.30 14.35
N THR A 220 -18.05 7.41 15.54
CA THR A 220 -17.13 8.50 15.89
C THR A 220 -15.82 8.43 15.07
N ALA A 221 -15.28 7.22 14.82
CA ALA A 221 -14.09 7.05 13.98
C ALA A 221 -14.32 7.56 12.54
N VAL A 222 -15.46 7.23 11.94
CA VAL A 222 -15.88 7.73 10.62
C VAL A 222 -16.03 9.24 10.62
N ALA A 223 -16.75 9.81 11.61
CA ALA A 223 -16.98 11.25 11.68
C ALA A 223 -15.67 12.04 11.80
N HIS A 224 -14.75 11.61 12.66
CA HIS A 224 -13.42 12.24 12.77
C HIS A 224 -12.61 12.13 11.46
N MET A 225 -12.65 10.96 10.80
CA MET A 225 -11.93 10.75 9.55
C MET A 225 -12.48 11.66 8.44
N GLN A 226 -13.79 11.75 8.28
CA GLN A 226 -14.43 12.62 7.29
C GLN A 226 -14.11 14.09 7.55
N ALA A 227 -14.24 14.58 8.80
CA ALA A 227 -13.92 15.94 9.16
C ALA A 227 -12.44 16.31 8.86
N GLN A 228 -11.51 15.40 9.11
CA GLN A 228 -10.09 15.58 8.76
C GLN A 228 -9.92 15.74 7.25
N LEU A 229 -10.55 14.87 6.46
CA LEU A 229 -10.39 14.85 5.01
C LEU A 229 -11.02 16.07 4.34
N GLU A 230 -12.19 16.52 4.81
CA GLU A 230 -12.82 17.77 4.36
C GLU A 230 -11.91 18.98 4.59
N LEU A 231 -11.33 19.08 5.80
CA LEU A 231 -10.38 20.14 6.12
C LEU A 231 -9.12 20.10 5.24
N SER A 232 -8.54 18.92 5.06
CA SER A 232 -7.31 18.77 4.27
C SER A 232 -7.55 18.97 2.78
N ALA A 233 -8.71 18.65 2.25
CA ALA A 233 -9.11 18.97 0.87
C ALA A 233 -9.03 20.47 0.59
N GLY A 234 -9.44 21.31 1.54
CA GLY A 234 -9.31 22.76 1.46
C GLY A 234 -7.86 23.27 1.45
N TRP A 235 -6.90 22.47 1.88
CA TRP A 235 -5.48 22.86 1.86
C TRP A 235 -4.83 22.70 0.50
N VAL A 236 -5.43 21.89 -0.37
CA VAL A 236 -4.91 21.51 -1.69
C VAL A 236 -5.60 22.27 -2.82
N ALA A 237 -6.81 22.75 -2.57
CA ALA A 237 -7.56 23.49 -3.58
C ALA A 237 -6.74 24.70 -4.12
N PRO A 238 -6.62 24.86 -5.44
CA PRO A 238 -5.96 26.05 -5.98
C PRO A 238 -6.69 27.28 -5.48
N LYS A 239 -5.95 28.26 -4.93
CA LYS A 239 -6.53 29.56 -4.56
C LYS A 239 -7.25 30.09 -5.80
N ARG A 240 -8.59 30.18 -5.72
CA ARG A 240 -9.37 30.87 -6.78
C ARG A 240 -8.81 32.29 -6.87
N THR A 241 -8.04 32.56 -7.89
CA THR A 241 -7.68 33.93 -8.26
C THR A 241 -8.99 34.66 -8.53
N ARG A 242 -9.39 35.53 -7.63
CA ARG A 242 -10.45 36.51 -7.92
C ARG A 242 -9.93 37.37 -9.07
N LYS A 243 -10.54 37.22 -10.26
CA LYS A 243 -10.46 38.21 -11.32
C LYS A 243 -11.29 39.42 -10.93
#